data_c7731264a6e8beff5534d8b2cb60374a
#
_entry.id   c7731264a6e8beff5534d8b2cb60374a
#
_cell.length_a   1.000
_cell.length_b   1.000
_cell.length_c   1.000
_cell.angle_alpha   90.00
_cell.angle_beta   90.00
_cell.angle_gamma   90.00
#
_symmetry.space_group_name_H-M   'P 1'
#
loop_
_entity.id
_entity.type
_entity.pdbx_description
1 polymer ?
#
loop_
_entity_poly.entity_id
_entity_poly.type
_entity_poly.pdbx_seq_one_letter_code
_entity_poly.pdbx_strand_id
1 'polypeptide(L)'
;MEITSYCPDCFAGTSFDSASAPAEVACRKCGDRRPVEMTESATARNTVDRCVLCGCGYLYLEKDFNGYVGFAILLSAIVGAGILWSRNVYLSVGVLALAALVDLVFWVISRERAVCYKCVARYRKAATNPAHERYDLGIAGRHADDYDEQRELHQKPG
;
A
#
# COMPACT_ATOMS: atom_id res chain seq x y z
N MET A 1 -7.72 6.12 -11.62
CA MET A 1 -7.21 5.27 -10.52
C MET A 1 -5.72 5.05 -10.72
N GLU A 2 -4.93 5.29 -9.69
CA GLU A 2 -3.48 5.08 -9.74
C GLU A 2 -3.14 3.66 -9.31
N ILE A 3 -2.40 2.94 -10.15
CA ILE A 3 -1.99 1.55 -9.93
C ILE A 3 -0.47 1.54 -9.75
N THR A 4 -0.02 1.04 -8.61
CA THR A 4 1.41 0.86 -8.32
C THR A 4 1.71 -0.62 -8.21
N SER A 5 2.68 -1.11 -8.96
CA SER A 5 3.13 -2.50 -8.95
C SER A 5 4.61 -2.59 -8.63
N TYR A 6 5.01 -3.73 -8.11
CA TYR A 6 6.42 -4.05 -7.88
C TYR A 6 6.83 -5.21 -8.80
N CYS A 7 8.00 -5.09 -9.40
CA CYS A 7 8.56 -6.16 -10.21
C CYS A 7 8.96 -7.34 -9.29
N PRO A 8 8.59 -8.59 -9.59
CA PRO A 8 8.99 -9.73 -8.77
C PRO A 8 10.50 -9.97 -8.80
N ASP A 9 11.17 -9.69 -9.92
CA ASP A 9 12.59 -9.98 -10.10
C ASP A 9 13.53 -8.99 -9.41
N CYS A 10 13.18 -7.69 -9.45
CA CYS A 10 14.09 -6.64 -8.96
C CYS A 10 13.46 -5.68 -7.95
N PHE A 11 12.20 -5.89 -7.58
CA PHE A 11 11.41 -5.07 -6.64
C PHE A 11 11.30 -3.58 -7.01
N ALA A 12 11.62 -3.21 -8.25
CA ALA A 12 11.44 -1.84 -8.72
C ALA A 12 9.95 -1.53 -8.80
N GLY A 13 9.55 -0.40 -8.22
CA GLY A 13 8.18 0.10 -8.29
C GLY A 13 7.91 0.75 -9.65
N THR A 14 6.75 0.45 -10.23
CA THR A 14 6.23 1.11 -11.43
C THR A 14 4.81 1.55 -11.15
N SER A 15 4.46 2.79 -11.50
CA SER A 15 3.11 3.32 -11.33
C SER A 15 2.58 3.82 -12.68
N PHE A 16 1.27 3.61 -12.89
CA PHE A 16 0.54 4.10 -14.06
C PHE A 16 -0.91 4.42 -13.68
N ASP A 17 -1.57 5.22 -14.49
CA ASP A 17 -2.97 5.54 -14.29
C ASP A 17 -3.88 4.64 -15.13
N SER A 18 -5.05 4.25 -14.58
CA SER A 18 -6.03 3.43 -15.31
C SER A 18 -6.58 4.10 -16.56
N ALA A 19 -6.62 5.44 -16.61
CA ALA A 19 -7.09 6.18 -17.79
C ALA A 19 -6.09 6.11 -18.96
N SER A 20 -4.81 5.88 -18.67
CA SER A 20 -3.73 5.74 -19.65
C SER A 20 -3.02 4.40 -19.50
N ALA A 21 -3.75 3.35 -19.09
CA ALA A 21 -3.17 2.04 -18.86
C ALA A 21 -2.52 1.50 -20.14
N PRO A 22 -1.23 1.16 -20.10
CA PRO A 22 -0.57 0.49 -21.21
C PRO A 22 -1.06 -0.95 -21.32
N ALA A 23 -0.97 -1.55 -22.51
CA ALA A 23 -1.27 -2.98 -22.68
C ALA A 23 -0.28 -3.87 -21.91
N GLU A 24 0.95 -3.39 -21.72
CA GLU A 24 2.00 -4.05 -20.97
C GLU A 24 2.75 -3.04 -20.09
N VAL A 25 3.09 -3.44 -18.87
CA VAL A 25 3.98 -2.68 -17.98
C VAL A 25 5.38 -3.27 -18.08
N ALA A 26 6.33 -2.46 -18.56
CA ALA A 26 7.74 -2.81 -18.57
C ALA A 26 8.44 -2.30 -17.32
N CYS A 27 9.22 -3.16 -16.65
CA CYS A 27 10.06 -2.77 -15.54
C CYS A 27 11.24 -1.91 -16.03
N ARG A 28 11.40 -0.73 -15.45
CA ARG A 28 12.48 0.20 -15.84
C ARG A 28 13.88 -0.29 -15.45
N LYS A 29 13.98 -1.25 -14.54
CA LYS A 29 15.27 -1.72 -14.00
C LYS A 29 15.74 -3.00 -14.67
N CYS A 30 14.88 -4.01 -14.85
CA CYS A 30 15.25 -5.32 -15.44
C CYS A 30 14.66 -5.57 -16.84
N GLY A 31 13.72 -4.74 -17.31
CA GLY A 31 13.08 -4.90 -18.61
C GLY A 31 11.96 -5.92 -18.65
N ASP A 32 11.65 -6.60 -17.54
CA ASP A 32 10.53 -7.53 -17.44
C ASP A 32 9.22 -6.86 -17.87
N ARG A 33 8.43 -7.57 -18.69
CA ARG A 33 7.17 -7.07 -19.24
C ARG A 33 6.01 -7.91 -18.76
N ARG A 34 4.99 -7.26 -18.25
CA ARG A 34 3.77 -7.93 -17.79
C ARG A 34 2.54 -7.35 -18.46
N PRO A 35 1.62 -8.23 -18.93
CA PRO A 35 0.36 -7.78 -19.50
C PRO A 35 -0.49 -7.07 -18.44
N VAL A 36 -1.28 -6.11 -18.85
CA VAL A 36 -2.25 -5.41 -18.03
C VAL A 36 -3.63 -5.71 -18.57
N GLU A 37 -4.39 -6.50 -17.82
CA GLU A 37 -5.75 -6.86 -18.17
C GLU A 37 -6.75 -5.95 -17.43
N MET A 38 -7.12 -4.85 -18.07
CA MET A 38 -8.11 -3.94 -17.49
C MET A 38 -9.49 -4.58 -17.53
N THR A 39 -10.11 -4.72 -16.34
CA THR A 39 -11.48 -5.22 -16.22
C THR A 39 -12.49 -4.11 -16.52
N GLU A 40 -13.70 -4.49 -16.95
CA GLU A 40 -14.79 -3.54 -17.20
C GLU A 40 -15.14 -2.74 -15.93
N SER A 41 -15.11 -3.37 -14.76
CA SER A 41 -15.29 -2.71 -13.46
C SER A 41 -14.23 -1.65 -13.18
N ALA A 42 -12.97 -1.90 -13.56
CA ALA A 42 -11.88 -0.96 -13.35
C ALA A 42 -12.00 0.26 -14.27
N THR A 43 -12.46 0.08 -15.51
CA THR A 43 -12.59 1.16 -16.49
C THR A 43 -13.89 1.96 -16.33
N ALA A 44 -15.04 1.28 -16.16
CA ALA A 44 -16.35 1.94 -16.11
C ALA A 44 -16.74 2.44 -14.72
N ARG A 45 -16.40 1.69 -13.67
CA ARG A 45 -16.84 1.98 -12.29
C ARG A 45 -15.72 2.43 -11.36
N ASN A 46 -14.48 2.46 -11.83
CA ASN A 46 -13.29 2.74 -11.02
C ASN A 46 -13.18 1.80 -9.79
N THR A 47 -13.72 0.58 -9.89
CA THR A 47 -13.66 -0.47 -8.85
C THR A 47 -12.77 -1.60 -9.30
N VAL A 48 -12.09 -2.25 -8.37
CA VAL A 48 -11.20 -3.38 -8.66
C VAL A 48 -11.86 -4.65 -8.13
N ASP A 49 -12.29 -5.57 -9.00
CA ASP A 49 -12.86 -6.86 -8.60
C ASP A 49 -11.79 -7.95 -8.59
N ARG A 50 -10.82 -7.84 -9.49
CA ARG A 50 -9.63 -8.70 -9.56
C ARG A 50 -8.41 -7.90 -9.94
N CYS A 51 -7.24 -8.41 -9.59
CA CYS A 51 -5.97 -7.74 -9.90
C CYS A 51 -5.75 -7.68 -11.41
N VAL A 52 -5.50 -6.48 -11.95
CA VAL A 52 -5.28 -6.26 -13.39
C VAL A 52 -3.92 -6.78 -13.90
N LEU A 53 -3.00 -7.15 -12.98
CA LEU A 53 -1.66 -7.63 -13.32
C LEU A 53 -1.49 -9.14 -13.19
N CYS A 54 -2.17 -9.79 -12.25
CA CYS A 54 -2.02 -11.23 -12.00
C CYS A 54 -3.34 -11.99 -12.02
N GLY A 55 -4.48 -11.31 -12.28
CA GLY A 55 -5.81 -11.93 -12.33
C GLY A 55 -6.35 -12.41 -10.98
N CYS A 56 -5.59 -12.27 -9.87
CA CYS A 56 -6.01 -12.72 -8.55
C CYS A 56 -7.28 -12.00 -8.08
N GLY A 57 -8.28 -12.75 -7.61
CA GLY A 57 -9.55 -12.20 -7.08
C GLY A 57 -9.48 -11.81 -5.61
N TYR A 58 -8.37 -12.11 -4.91
CA TYR A 58 -8.22 -11.78 -3.50
C TYR A 58 -7.48 -10.48 -3.33
N LEU A 59 -8.23 -9.43 -2.93
CA LEU A 59 -7.70 -8.12 -2.60
C LEU A 59 -8.16 -7.77 -1.18
N TYR A 60 -7.37 -6.99 -0.47
CA TYR A 60 -7.71 -6.46 0.85
C TYR A 60 -7.63 -4.94 0.87
N LEU A 61 -8.31 -4.35 1.85
CA LEU A 61 -8.31 -2.91 2.07
C LEU A 61 -7.32 -2.55 3.18
N GLU A 62 -6.44 -1.61 2.89
CA GLU A 62 -5.57 -1.01 3.90
C GLU A 62 -5.67 0.53 3.86
N LYS A 63 -5.35 1.19 4.96
CA LYS A 63 -5.29 2.65 5.01
C LYS A 63 -4.06 3.16 4.26
N ASP A 64 -4.25 4.13 3.36
CA ASP A 64 -3.17 4.80 2.62
C ASP A 64 -2.53 5.89 3.50
N PHE A 65 -2.03 5.48 4.66
CA PHE A 65 -1.35 6.34 5.61
C PHE A 65 0.17 6.31 5.39
N ASN A 66 0.77 7.50 5.30
CA ASN A 66 2.22 7.58 5.19
C ASN A 66 2.87 7.51 6.58
N GLY A 67 3.37 6.33 6.95
CA GLY A 67 4.02 6.09 8.24
C GLY A 67 5.20 7.03 8.55
N TYR A 68 5.89 7.54 7.53
CA TYR A 68 6.99 8.50 7.74
C TYR A 68 6.48 9.83 8.31
N VAL A 69 5.28 10.28 7.90
CA VAL A 69 4.67 11.51 8.43
C VAL A 69 4.29 11.31 9.89
N GLY A 70 3.63 10.21 10.24
CA GLY A 70 3.30 9.89 11.64
C GLY A 70 4.55 9.78 12.51
N PHE A 71 5.58 9.09 12.03
CA PHE A 71 6.85 8.99 12.73
C PHE A 71 7.52 10.37 12.96
N ALA A 72 7.51 11.25 11.96
CA ALA A 72 8.06 12.60 12.07
C ALA A 72 7.30 13.46 13.10
N ILE A 73 5.96 13.36 13.13
CA ILE A 73 5.12 14.04 14.12
C ILE A 73 5.47 13.52 15.53
N LEU A 74 5.52 12.21 15.72
CA LEU A 74 5.84 11.59 17.00
C LEU A 74 7.24 12.00 17.49
N LEU A 75 8.24 11.94 16.61
CA LEU A 75 9.62 12.30 16.96
C LEU A 75 9.73 13.77 17.38
N SER A 76 9.10 14.67 16.62
CA SER A 76 9.09 16.11 16.95
C SER A 76 8.39 16.40 18.28
N ALA A 77 7.32 15.66 18.58
CA ALA A 77 6.60 15.78 19.85
C ALA A 77 7.44 15.27 21.04
N ILE A 78 8.18 14.17 20.88
CA ILE A 78 9.09 13.65 21.92
C ILE A 78 10.20 14.68 22.24
N VAL A 79 10.82 15.26 21.20
CA VAL A 79 11.84 16.30 21.39
C VAL A 79 11.26 17.52 22.07
N GLY A 80 10.11 18.02 21.62
CA GLY A 80 9.42 19.17 22.22
C GLY A 80 9.02 18.92 23.67
N ALA A 81 8.47 17.76 23.96
CA ALA A 81 8.11 17.36 25.32
C ALA A 81 9.35 17.25 26.23
N GLY A 82 10.47 16.73 25.73
CA GLY A 82 11.73 16.67 26.48
C GLY A 82 12.26 18.04 26.86
N ILE A 83 12.20 19.01 25.96
CA ILE A 83 12.61 20.40 26.23
C ILE A 83 11.70 21.04 27.31
N LEU A 84 10.40 20.77 27.25
CA LEU A 84 9.42 21.35 28.18
C LEU A 84 9.39 20.63 29.55
N TRP A 85 9.92 19.42 29.63
CA TRP A 85 9.86 18.60 30.84
C TRP A 85 10.40 19.31 32.08
N SER A 86 11.54 19.99 31.95
CA SER A 86 12.19 20.72 33.06
C SER A 86 11.43 21.99 33.48
N ARG A 87 10.54 22.50 32.65
CA ARG A 87 9.78 23.73 32.90
C ARG A 87 8.38 23.45 33.44
N ASN A 88 7.67 22.54 32.77
CA ASN A 88 6.30 22.19 33.14
C ASN A 88 5.90 20.81 32.62
N VAL A 89 5.76 19.85 33.51
CA VAL A 89 5.37 18.47 33.17
C VAL A 89 4.01 18.41 32.50
N TYR A 90 3.05 19.24 32.91
CA TYR A 90 1.71 19.24 32.30
C TYR A 90 1.74 19.70 30.82
N LEU A 91 2.57 20.68 30.49
CA LEU A 91 2.76 21.12 29.11
C LEU A 91 3.45 20.03 28.28
N SER A 92 4.44 19.33 28.84
CA SER A 92 5.11 18.21 28.17
C SER A 92 4.13 17.09 27.82
N VAL A 93 3.30 16.67 28.77
CA VAL A 93 2.25 15.67 28.54
C VAL A 93 1.21 16.17 27.54
N GLY A 94 0.84 17.45 27.61
CA GLY A 94 -0.08 18.07 26.66
C GLY A 94 0.41 18.03 25.21
N VAL A 95 1.70 18.26 24.98
CA VAL A 95 2.32 18.16 23.62
C VAL A 95 2.24 16.75 23.09
N LEU A 96 2.54 15.74 23.92
CA LEU A 96 2.43 14.33 23.49
C LEU A 96 0.98 13.92 23.19
N ALA A 97 0.05 14.35 24.05
CA ALA A 97 -1.38 14.07 23.84
C ALA A 97 -1.90 14.73 22.55
N LEU A 98 -1.49 15.97 22.29
CA LEU A 98 -1.85 16.67 21.05
C LEU A 98 -1.29 15.98 19.82
N ALA A 99 -0.03 15.55 19.84
CA ALA A 99 0.57 14.82 18.73
C ALA A 99 -0.15 13.50 18.46
N ALA A 100 -0.47 12.72 19.50
CA ALA A 100 -1.24 11.49 19.35
C ALA A 100 -2.64 11.73 18.75
N LEU A 101 -3.28 12.83 19.15
CA LEU A 101 -4.58 13.20 18.60
C LEU A 101 -4.48 13.60 17.12
N VAL A 102 -3.45 14.34 16.75
CA VAL A 102 -3.17 14.71 15.34
C VAL A 102 -2.93 13.45 14.50
N ASP A 103 -2.09 12.51 14.96
CA ASP A 103 -1.85 11.25 14.28
C ASP A 103 -3.13 10.42 14.12
N LEU A 104 -3.96 10.35 15.15
CA LEU A 104 -5.25 9.68 15.10
C LEU A 104 -6.17 10.30 14.05
N VAL A 105 -6.25 11.64 13.99
CA VAL A 105 -7.05 12.37 13.01
C VAL A 105 -6.55 12.06 11.59
N PHE A 106 -5.25 12.12 11.35
CA PHE A 106 -4.67 11.77 10.04
C PHE A 106 -4.99 10.34 9.64
N TRP A 107 -4.89 9.39 10.58
CA TRP A 107 -5.23 7.99 10.32
C TRP A 107 -6.71 7.81 9.97
N VAL A 108 -7.62 8.47 10.70
CA VAL A 108 -9.08 8.38 10.45
C VAL A 108 -9.44 8.96 9.08
N ILE A 109 -8.85 10.11 8.70
CA ILE A 109 -9.14 10.80 7.44
C ILE A 109 -8.47 10.09 6.24
N SER A 110 -7.42 9.29 6.47
CA SER A 110 -6.71 8.58 5.41
C SER A 110 -7.64 7.66 4.63
N ARG A 111 -7.57 7.79 3.29
CA ARG A 111 -8.35 6.97 2.38
C ARG A 111 -7.92 5.51 2.43
N GLU A 112 -8.81 4.64 2.04
CA GLU A 112 -8.50 3.23 1.85
C GLU A 112 -7.97 3.01 0.44
N ARG A 113 -7.06 2.03 0.30
CA ARG A 113 -6.55 1.53 -0.96
C ARG A 113 -6.72 0.01 -0.99
N ALA A 114 -7.00 -0.54 -2.16
CA ALA A 114 -7.01 -1.98 -2.35
C ALA A 114 -5.60 -2.49 -2.66
N VAL A 115 -5.26 -3.66 -2.13
CA VAL A 115 -3.97 -4.31 -2.35
C VAL A 115 -4.20 -5.78 -2.69
N CYS A 116 -3.50 -6.27 -3.70
CA CYS A 116 -3.57 -7.67 -4.10
C CYS A 116 -2.73 -8.56 -3.17
N TYR A 117 -3.28 -9.68 -2.69
CA TYR A 117 -2.54 -10.64 -1.86
C TYR A 117 -1.38 -11.31 -2.60
N LYS A 118 -1.52 -11.55 -3.92
CA LYS A 118 -0.53 -12.31 -4.71
C LYS A 118 0.66 -11.45 -5.17
N CYS A 119 0.41 -10.30 -5.83
CA CYS A 119 1.47 -9.49 -6.45
C CYS A 119 1.72 -8.15 -5.75
N VAL A 120 1.04 -7.91 -4.63
CA VAL A 120 1.17 -6.67 -3.81
C VAL A 120 0.92 -5.38 -4.63
N ALA A 121 0.21 -5.51 -5.76
CA ALA A 121 -0.21 -4.34 -6.54
C ALA A 121 -1.19 -3.48 -5.70
N ARG A 122 -0.96 -2.18 -5.69
CA ARG A 122 -1.70 -1.20 -4.89
C ARG A 122 -2.56 -0.32 -5.78
N TYR A 123 -3.83 -0.19 -5.43
CA TYR A 123 -4.85 0.56 -6.15
C TYR A 123 -5.27 1.76 -5.34
N ARG A 124 -4.74 2.94 -5.68
CA ARG A 124 -5.06 4.20 -5.01
C ARG A 124 -6.19 4.91 -5.75
N LYS A 125 -7.06 5.60 -5.02
CA LYS A 125 -8.22 6.31 -5.57
C LYS A 125 -9.21 5.40 -6.32
N ALA A 126 -9.16 4.09 -6.10
CA ALA A 126 -10.21 3.19 -6.51
C ALA A 126 -11.46 3.41 -5.63
N ALA A 127 -12.64 3.19 -6.20
CA ALA A 127 -13.86 3.13 -5.39
C ALA A 127 -13.82 1.85 -4.53
N THR A 128 -14.19 1.98 -3.25
CA THR A 128 -14.18 0.85 -2.31
C THR A 128 -15.18 -0.21 -2.78
N ASN A 129 -14.70 -1.42 -2.99
CA ASN A 129 -15.57 -2.56 -3.28
C ASN A 129 -15.96 -3.23 -1.95
N PRO A 130 -17.26 -3.33 -1.61
CA PRO A 130 -17.70 -3.95 -0.37
C PRO A 130 -17.38 -5.44 -0.25
N ALA A 131 -17.02 -6.09 -1.35
CA ALA A 131 -16.57 -7.48 -1.35
C ALA A 131 -15.13 -7.65 -0.82
N HIS A 132 -14.37 -6.56 -0.68
CA HIS A 132 -13.01 -6.62 -0.16
C HIS A 132 -13.01 -6.39 1.35
N GLU A 133 -12.50 -7.37 2.06
CA GLU A 133 -12.33 -7.32 3.51
C GLU A 133 -10.99 -6.67 3.88
N ARG A 134 -10.80 -6.44 5.18
CA ARG A 134 -9.50 -6.06 5.71
C ARG A 134 -8.53 -7.24 5.62
N TYR A 135 -7.24 -6.95 5.77
CA TYR A 135 -6.19 -7.96 5.70
C TYR A 135 -6.45 -9.16 6.62
N ASP A 136 -6.48 -10.36 6.04
CA ASP A 136 -6.64 -11.65 6.72
C ASP A 136 -5.36 -12.47 6.61
N LEU A 137 -4.82 -12.87 7.77
CA LEU A 137 -3.59 -13.67 7.85
C LEU A 137 -3.73 -15.06 7.23
N GLY A 138 -4.93 -15.66 7.29
CA GLY A 138 -5.19 -16.97 6.72
C GLY A 138 -5.18 -16.97 5.19
N ILE A 139 -5.67 -15.87 4.57
CA ILE A 139 -5.61 -15.69 3.11
C ILE A 139 -4.17 -15.35 2.71
N ALA A 140 -3.50 -14.47 3.48
CA ALA A 140 -2.13 -14.08 3.22
C ALA A 140 -1.18 -15.29 3.22
N GLY A 141 -1.29 -16.20 4.19
CA GLY A 141 -0.46 -17.40 4.28
C GLY A 141 -0.56 -18.28 3.03
N ARG A 142 -1.76 -18.46 2.49
CA ARG A 142 -1.96 -19.25 1.26
C ARG A 142 -1.32 -18.63 0.00
N HIS A 143 -1.16 -17.31 -0.03
CA HIS A 143 -0.57 -16.58 -1.17
C HIS A 143 0.91 -16.22 -0.94
N ALA A 144 1.40 -16.27 0.30
CA ALA A 144 2.81 -16.09 0.61
C ALA A 144 3.67 -17.21 0.04
N ASP A 145 3.20 -18.46 0.16
CA ASP A 145 3.87 -19.64 -0.37
C ASP A 145 4.04 -19.54 -1.91
N ASP A 146 3.01 -19.10 -2.62
CA ASP A 146 3.05 -18.82 -4.07
C ASP A 146 4.10 -17.74 -4.44
N TYR A 147 4.23 -16.71 -3.60
CA TYR A 147 5.16 -15.60 -3.84
C TYR A 147 6.61 -15.99 -3.57
N ASP A 148 6.86 -16.73 -2.49
CA ASP A 148 8.20 -17.21 -2.12
C ASP A 148 8.70 -18.29 -3.09
N GLU A 149 7.83 -19.18 -3.57
CA GLU A 149 8.17 -20.18 -4.59
C GLU A 149 8.58 -19.51 -5.92
N GLN A 150 7.83 -18.49 -6.36
CA GLN A 150 8.19 -17.71 -7.56
C GLN A 150 9.53 -16.99 -7.37
N ARG A 151 9.80 -16.46 -6.18
CA ARG A 151 11.05 -15.80 -5.86
C ARG A 151 12.25 -16.74 -5.88
N GLU A 152 12.10 -17.95 -5.34
CA GLU A 152 13.16 -18.97 -5.36
C GLU A 152 13.47 -19.48 -6.77
N LEU A 153 12.46 -19.65 -7.62
CA LEU A 153 12.62 -20.07 -9.01
C LEU A 153 13.44 -19.06 -9.83
N HIS A 154 13.28 -17.75 -9.55
CA HIS A 154 14.00 -16.69 -10.25
C HIS A 154 15.39 -16.38 -9.65
N GLN A 155 15.70 -16.83 -8.43
CA GLN A 155 17.01 -16.64 -7.80
C GLN A 155 18.00 -17.78 -8.04
N LYS A 156 17.60 -18.88 -8.69
CA LYS A 156 18.53 -19.93 -9.11
C LYS A 156 19.36 -19.43 -10.28
N PRO A 157 20.68 -19.19 -10.12
CA PRO A 157 21.58 -18.93 -11.23
C PRO A 157 21.63 -20.19 -12.11
N GLY A 158 21.36 -20.04 -13.42
CA GLY A 158 21.58 -21.06 -14.43
C GLY A 158 23.08 -21.27 -14.67
#